data_5b4d90466d15eef77825a92d6249f0e0
#
_entry.id   5b4d90466d15eef77825a92d6249f0e0
#
_cell.length_a   1.000
_cell.length_b   1.000
_cell.length_c   1.000
_cell.angle_alpha   90.00
_cell.angle_beta   90.00
_cell.angle_gamma   90.00
#
_symmetry.space_group_name_H-M   'P 1'
#
loop_
_entity.id
_entity.type
_entity.pdbx_description
1 polymer ?
#
loop_
_entity_poly.entity_id
_entity_poly.type
_entity_poly.pdbx_seq_one_letter_code
_entity_poly.pdbx_strand_id
1 'polypeptide(L)'
;PAARALASAQSHSVAVLVPSLANLLFIETLEAIHAVLRPQGLEVLIGNFHYSRNEEEDLIRNYLAYQPRGLLLTGFERTESARRMIEASGIPCVYMMDLDSGSGLNCVGFSQLRAGEAAAEHLLARGRRRLAYIGAQLDQRTLLRGEGFRRALQKAGCYDPGLEILTPRPSSVALGGELFVQLLASQPQVDGVFFCNDDLAQGALLEALRRGVKVPEQIAVLGFNDLPGSDCTVPRLSSIRTPREAIGRRAAEQLLALIAGKEVRDSALDMGFELMAREST
;
A
#
# COMPACT_ATOMS: atom_id res chain seq x y z
N PRO A 1 -34.76 -31.52 12.61
CA PRO A 1 -34.52 -30.32 11.76
C PRO A 1 -33.44 -29.41 12.35
N ALA A 2 -33.42 -29.21 13.70
CA ALA A 2 -32.46 -28.32 14.37
C ALA A 2 -30.99 -28.80 14.28
N ALA A 3 -30.73 -30.10 14.34
CA ALA A 3 -29.37 -30.67 14.24
C ALA A 3 -28.75 -30.50 12.84
N ARG A 4 -29.55 -30.39 11.77
CA ARG A 4 -29.08 -30.10 10.41
C ARG A 4 -28.75 -28.61 10.22
N ALA A 5 -29.43 -27.73 10.95
CA ALA A 5 -29.11 -26.28 10.95
C ALA A 5 -27.81 -25.97 11.69
N LEU A 6 -27.47 -26.76 12.72
CA LEU A 6 -26.18 -26.67 13.42
C LEU A 6 -25.00 -27.28 12.63
N ALA A 7 -25.27 -28.23 11.73
CA ALA A 7 -24.25 -28.91 10.92
C ALA A 7 -23.96 -28.21 9.57
N SER A 8 -24.72 -27.18 9.18
CA SER A 8 -24.56 -26.41 7.93
C SER A 8 -24.24 -24.94 8.17
N ALA A 9 -23.80 -24.57 9.35
CA ALA A 9 -23.39 -23.20 9.65
C ALA A 9 -22.01 -22.88 9.05
N GLN A 10 -21.89 -22.97 7.72
CA GLN A 10 -20.86 -22.20 7.04
C GLN A 10 -21.13 -20.72 7.36
N SER A 11 -20.15 -20.09 7.95
CA SER A 11 -20.20 -18.65 8.23
C SER A 11 -20.55 -17.87 6.95
N HIS A 12 -21.47 -16.93 7.04
CA HIS A 12 -21.75 -15.99 5.94
C HIS A 12 -20.77 -14.81 5.95
N SER A 13 -19.52 -15.05 6.34
CA SER A 13 -18.54 -13.99 6.48
C SER A 13 -17.32 -14.19 5.58
N VAL A 14 -16.69 -13.07 5.21
CA VAL A 14 -15.36 -12.98 4.59
C VAL A 14 -14.47 -12.18 5.53
N ALA A 15 -13.31 -12.73 5.86
CA ALA A 15 -12.33 -12.01 6.67
C ALA A 15 -11.43 -11.14 5.78
N VAL A 16 -11.29 -9.88 6.13
CA VAL A 16 -10.45 -8.88 5.44
C VAL A 16 -9.42 -8.35 6.43
N LEU A 17 -8.15 -8.64 6.18
CA LEU A 17 -7.06 -8.21 7.05
C LEU A 17 -6.31 -7.06 6.41
N VAL A 18 -6.26 -5.93 7.14
CA VAL A 18 -5.54 -4.71 6.74
C VAL A 18 -4.55 -4.31 7.83
N PRO A 19 -3.41 -3.67 7.45
CA PRO A 19 -2.41 -3.30 8.44
C PRO A 19 -2.75 -2.05 9.24
N SER A 20 -3.74 -1.26 8.82
CA SER A 20 -4.15 -0.05 9.53
C SER A 20 -5.57 0.37 9.15
N LEU A 21 -6.36 0.74 10.14
CA LEU A 21 -7.66 1.41 9.96
C LEU A 21 -7.54 2.94 10.07
N ALA A 22 -6.42 3.44 10.61
CA ALA A 22 -6.15 4.86 10.69
C ALA A 22 -5.61 5.44 9.37
N ASN A 23 -5.08 4.60 8.49
CA ASN A 23 -4.59 5.03 7.18
C ASN A 23 -5.73 5.05 6.16
N LEU A 24 -6.03 6.23 5.62
CA LEU A 24 -7.07 6.43 4.59
C LEU A 24 -6.92 5.52 3.37
N LEU A 25 -5.71 5.03 3.11
CA LEU A 25 -5.39 4.10 2.04
C LEU A 25 -6.37 2.91 1.96
N PHE A 26 -6.77 2.36 3.10
CA PHE A 26 -7.58 1.14 3.14
C PHE A 26 -9.09 1.38 3.13
N ILE A 27 -9.55 2.60 3.40
CA ILE A 27 -10.98 2.92 3.51
C ILE A 27 -11.68 2.68 2.18
N GLU A 28 -11.18 3.25 1.07
CA GLU A 28 -11.76 3.07 -0.26
C GLU A 28 -11.77 1.59 -0.70
N THR A 29 -10.73 0.85 -0.33
CA THR A 29 -10.63 -0.59 -0.62
C THR A 29 -11.68 -1.38 0.15
N LEU A 30 -11.85 -1.11 1.45
CA LEU A 30 -12.84 -1.76 2.31
C LEU A 30 -14.26 -1.46 1.84
N GLU A 31 -14.57 -0.21 1.49
CA GLU A 31 -15.86 0.19 0.94
C GLU A 31 -16.17 -0.55 -0.37
N ALA A 32 -15.20 -0.66 -1.27
CA ALA A 32 -15.35 -1.38 -2.53
C ALA A 32 -15.57 -2.89 -2.30
N ILE A 33 -14.85 -3.51 -1.36
CA ILE A 33 -15.05 -4.90 -0.96
C ILE A 33 -16.47 -5.09 -0.42
N HIS A 34 -16.90 -4.24 0.49
CA HIS A 34 -18.24 -4.30 1.09
C HIS A 34 -19.34 -4.15 0.04
N ALA A 35 -19.18 -3.22 -0.91
CA ALA A 35 -20.14 -3.01 -2.00
C ALA A 35 -20.32 -4.25 -2.90
N VAL A 36 -19.27 -5.09 -3.06
CA VAL A 36 -19.34 -6.34 -3.84
C VAL A 36 -19.91 -7.50 -3.02
N LEU A 37 -19.51 -7.63 -1.76
CA LEU A 37 -19.86 -8.81 -0.94
C LEU A 37 -21.29 -8.72 -0.35
N ARG A 38 -21.73 -7.54 0.07
CA ARG A 38 -23.04 -7.34 0.71
C ARG A 38 -24.24 -7.83 -0.13
N PRO A 39 -24.32 -7.56 -1.46
CA PRO A 39 -25.41 -8.07 -2.30
C PRO A 39 -25.46 -9.60 -2.39
N GLN A 40 -24.36 -10.28 -2.05
CA GLN A 40 -24.25 -11.73 -2.01
C GLN A 40 -24.59 -12.33 -0.63
N GLY A 41 -25.06 -11.50 0.30
CA GLY A 41 -25.38 -11.92 1.68
C GLY A 41 -24.15 -12.28 2.51
N LEU A 42 -22.99 -11.72 2.17
CA LEU A 42 -21.75 -11.95 2.90
C LEU A 42 -21.40 -10.75 3.79
N GLU A 43 -21.10 -11.04 5.05
CA GLU A 43 -20.64 -10.06 6.04
C GLU A 43 -19.10 -9.92 5.97
N VAL A 44 -18.60 -8.71 6.22
CA VAL A 44 -17.16 -8.42 6.23
C VAL A 44 -16.65 -8.37 7.66
N LEU A 45 -15.73 -9.27 8.02
CA LEU A 45 -15.00 -9.25 9.28
C LEU A 45 -13.65 -8.56 9.07
N ILE A 46 -13.49 -7.36 9.62
CA ILE A 46 -12.26 -6.57 9.44
C ILE A 46 -11.28 -6.86 10.58
N GLY A 47 -10.05 -7.27 10.23
CA GLY A 47 -8.93 -7.41 11.14
C GLY A 47 -7.87 -6.34 10.88
N ASN A 48 -7.50 -5.60 11.93
CA ASN A 48 -6.39 -4.65 11.90
C ASN A 48 -5.18 -5.26 12.60
N PHE A 49 -4.07 -5.47 11.88
CA PHE A 49 -2.88 -6.14 12.43
C PHE A 49 -1.70 -5.19 12.69
N HIS A 50 -1.90 -3.88 12.62
CA HIS A 50 -0.94 -2.82 13.00
C HIS A 50 0.48 -3.02 12.42
N TYR A 51 0.59 -3.54 11.19
CA TYR A 51 1.85 -3.93 10.54
C TYR A 51 2.66 -5.00 11.32
N SER A 52 2.05 -5.69 12.28
CA SER A 52 2.66 -6.75 13.08
C SER A 52 2.32 -8.12 12.48
N ARG A 53 3.34 -8.85 12.03
CA ARG A 53 3.15 -10.21 11.51
C ARG A 53 2.60 -11.19 12.55
N ASN A 54 2.90 -10.96 13.84
CA ASN A 54 2.40 -11.78 14.94
C ASN A 54 0.91 -11.49 15.20
N GLU A 55 0.51 -10.21 15.17
CA GLU A 55 -0.91 -9.86 15.31
C GLU A 55 -1.72 -10.35 14.09
N GLU A 56 -1.14 -10.32 12.87
CA GLU A 56 -1.77 -10.92 11.69
C GLU A 56 -1.97 -12.43 11.87
N GLU A 57 -0.96 -13.14 12.39
CA GLU A 57 -1.06 -14.59 12.67
C GLU A 57 -2.17 -14.89 13.68
N ASP A 58 -2.26 -14.13 14.76
CA ASP A 58 -3.32 -14.30 15.78
C ASP A 58 -4.71 -14.03 15.20
N LEU A 59 -4.86 -12.97 14.38
CA LEU A 59 -6.11 -12.69 13.69
C LEU A 59 -6.50 -13.82 12.72
N ILE A 60 -5.56 -14.32 11.92
CA ILE A 60 -5.79 -15.44 11.01
C ILE A 60 -6.26 -16.66 11.80
N ARG A 61 -5.56 -17.04 12.88
CA ARG A 61 -5.93 -18.16 13.74
C ARG A 61 -7.36 -18.02 14.27
N ASN A 62 -7.68 -16.84 14.80
CA ASN A 62 -8.98 -16.56 15.36
C ASN A 62 -10.08 -16.58 14.30
N TYR A 63 -9.86 -15.96 13.13
CA TYR A 63 -10.87 -15.89 12.09
C TYR A 63 -11.11 -17.23 11.41
N LEU A 64 -10.07 -18.05 11.21
CA LEU A 64 -10.23 -19.41 10.68
C LEU A 64 -11.11 -20.29 11.58
N ALA A 65 -11.12 -20.05 12.90
CA ALA A 65 -12.00 -20.75 13.83
C ALA A 65 -13.50 -20.48 13.56
N TYR A 66 -13.85 -19.32 12.98
CA TYR A 66 -15.20 -18.98 12.55
C TYR A 66 -15.57 -19.53 11.17
N GLN A 67 -14.67 -20.26 10.51
CA GLN A 67 -14.86 -20.83 9.17
C GLN A 67 -15.42 -19.82 8.15
N PRO A 68 -14.72 -18.70 7.88
CA PRO A 68 -15.16 -17.72 6.89
C PRO A 68 -15.21 -18.37 5.51
N ARG A 69 -16.05 -17.82 4.62
CA ARG A 69 -16.16 -18.27 3.23
C ARG A 69 -14.91 -17.94 2.40
N GLY A 70 -14.14 -16.95 2.83
CA GLY A 70 -12.93 -16.53 2.15
C GLY A 70 -12.11 -15.53 2.96
N LEU A 71 -10.88 -15.33 2.49
CA LEU A 71 -9.91 -14.40 3.08
C LEU A 71 -9.48 -13.36 2.03
N LEU A 72 -9.44 -12.10 2.42
CA LEU A 72 -8.80 -11.00 1.68
C LEU A 72 -7.64 -10.46 2.54
N LEU A 73 -6.40 -10.62 2.07
CA LEU A 73 -5.20 -10.35 2.83
C LEU A 73 -4.34 -9.29 2.16
N THR A 74 -3.80 -8.35 2.93
CA THR A 74 -2.95 -7.28 2.40
C THR A 74 -1.49 -7.73 2.33
N GLY A 75 -0.89 -7.68 1.13
CA GLY A 75 0.52 -8.06 0.89
C GLY A 75 0.81 -9.54 1.12
N PHE A 76 2.08 -9.91 1.01
CA PHE A 76 2.54 -11.32 1.12
C PHE A 76 3.38 -11.59 2.37
N GLU A 77 3.79 -10.54 3.09
CA GLU A 77 4.61 -10.69 4.28
C GLU A 77 3.82 -11.21 5.49
N ARG A 78 4.07 -12.43 5.86
CA ARG A 78 3.50 -13.05 7.07
C ARG A 78 4.40 -14.12 7.63
N THR A 79 4.12 -14.60 8.85
CA THR A 79 4.84 -15.71 9.46
C THR A 79 4.61 -16.99 8.67
N GLU A 80 5.56 -17.91 8.77
CA GLU A 80 5.43 -19.25 8.18
C GLU A 80 4.25 -20.02 8.78
N SER A 81 3.98 -19.82 10.07
CA SER A 81 2.82 -20.42 10.76
C SER A 81 1.50 -19.92 10.16
N ALA A 82 1.37 -18.61 9.90
CA ALA A 82 0.18 -18.04 9.25
C ALA A 82 -0.03 -18.59 7.83
N ARG A 83 1.05 -18.74 7.04
CA ARG A 83 0.97 -19.33 5.70
C ARG A 83 0.43 -20.77 5.76
N ARG A 84 1.00 -21.60 6.64
CA ARG A 84 0.56 -22.99 6.82
C ARG A 84 -0.90 -23.08 7.27
N MET A 85 -1.35 -22.19 8.16
CA MET A 85 -2.74 -22.17 8.61
C MET A 85 -3.69 -21.85 7.46
N ILE A 86 -3.36 -20.85 6.61
CA ILE A 86 -4.16 -20.49 5.44
C ILE A 86 -4.23 -21.68 4.46
N GLU A 87 -3.09 -22.26 4.11
CA GLU A 87 -3.01 -23.42 3.19
C GLU A 87 -3.79 -24.63 3.72
N ALA A 88 -3.58 -24.99 4.99
CA ALA A 88 -4.25 -26.12 5.62
C ALA A 88 -5.77 -25.91 5.75
N SER A 89 -6.24 -24.69 5.81
CA SER A 89 -7.67 -24.38 5.92
C SER A 89 -8.45 -24.71 4.64
N GLY A 90 -7.80 -24.69 3.49
CA GLY A 90 -8.45 -24.83 2.17
C GLY A 90 -9.44 -23.72 1.84
N ILE A 91 -9.50 -22.64 2.64
CA ILE A 91 -10.41 -21.50 2.42
C ILE A 91 -9.88 -20.65 1.26
N PRO A 92 -10.73 -20.25 0.30
CA PRO A 92 -10.34 -19.34 -0.77
C PRO A 92 -9.68 -18.07 -0.24
N CYS A 93 -8.54 -17.69 -0.82
CA CYS A 93 -7.77 -16.54 -0.39
C CYS A 93 -7.35 -15.69 -1.59
N VAL A 94 -7.48 -14.37 -1.49
CA VAL A 94 -6.95 -13.40 -2.46
C VAL A 94 -6.09 -12.37 -1.73
N TYR A 95 -4.89 -12.13 -2.26
CA TYR A 95 -3.95 -11.15 -1.75
C TYR A 95 -4.14 -9.80 -2.44
N MET A 96 -4.02 -8.71 -1.72
CA MET A 96 -4.28 -7.36 -2.20
C MET A 96 -3.06 -6.45 -2.11
N MET A 97 -3.02 -5.38 -2.91
CA MET A 97 -2.07 -4.27 -2.87
C MET A 97 -0.66 -4.60 -3.36
N ASP A 98 -0.38 -5.82 -3.75
CA ASP A 98 0.91 -6.25 -4.28
C ASP A 98 0.73 -7.32 -5.34
N LEU A 99 1.78 -7.62 -6.09
CA LEU A 99 1.78 -8.65 -7.13
C LEU A 99 2.84 -9.69 -6.84
N ASP A 100 2.45 -10.95 -6.98
CA ASP A 100 3.36 -12.08 -7.04
C ASP A 100 3.18 -12.80 -8.37
N SER A 101 4.16 -12.66 -9.26
CA SER A 101 4.11 -13.25 -10.60
C SER A 101 4.65 -14.69 -10.68
N GLY A 102 5.03 -15.30 -9.55
CA GLY A 102 5.75 -16.58 -9.58
C GLY A 102 5.14 -17.72 -8.76
N SER A 103 4.32 -17.45 -7.75
CA SER A 103 3.83 -18.49 -6.82
C SER A 103 2.49 -19.10 -7.23
N GLY A 104 1.79 -18.54 -8.20
CA GLY A 104 0.43 -18.97 -8.57
C GLY A 104 -0.66 -18.56 -7.56
N LEU A 105 -0.35 -17.70 -6.60
CA LEU A 105 -1.31 -17.17 -5.65
C LEU A 105 -2.28 -16.21 -6.34
N ASN A 106 -3.54 -16.21 -5.88
CA ASN A 106 -4.52 -15.25 -6.35
C ASN A 106 -4.21 -13.88 -5.74
N CYS A 107 -3.90 -12.90 -6.56
CA CYS A 107 -3.60 -11.55 -6.09
C CYS A 107 -4.12 -10.45 -7.03
N VAL A 108 -4.47 -9.32 -6.44
CA VAL A 108 -4.90 -8.11 -7.12
C VAL A 108 -4.13 -6.93 -6.56
N GLY A 109 -3.30 -6.31 -7.39
CA GLY A 109 -2.45 -5.22 -6.92
C GLY A 109 -1.71 -4.54 -8.06
N PHE A 110 -0.53 -4.05 -7.76
CA PHE A 110 0.36 -3.42 -8.73
C PHE A 110 1.82 -3.58 -8.26
N SER A 111 2.76 -3.40 -9.19
CA SER A 111 4.18 -3.53 -8.86
C SER A 111 4.68 -2.30 -8.09
N GLN A 112 4.99 -2.48 -6.81
CA GLN A 112 5.59 -1.46 -5.95
C GLN A 112 6.96 -1.01 -6.46
N LEU A 113 7.74 -1.96 -6.98
CA LEU A 113 9.06 -1.68 -7.55
C LEU A 113 8.94 -0.77 -8.78
N ARG A 114 8.05 -1.08 -9.73
CA ARG A 114 7.83 -0.24 -10.90
C ARG A 114 7.27 1.14 -10.56
N ALA A 115 6.45 1.23 -9.52
CA ALA A 115 5.96 2.51 -9.03
C ALA A 115 7.09 3.39 -8.48
N GLY A 116 8.05 2.77 -7.75
CA GLY A 116 9.26 3.45 -7.31
C GLY A 116 10.17 3.91 -8.47
N GLU A 117 10.34 3.06 -9.49
CA GLU A 117 11.07 3.42 -10.72
C GLU A 117 10.43 4.64 -11.40
N ALA A 118 9.10 4.62 -11.60
CA ALA A 118 8.36 5.71 -12.22
C ALA A 118 8.46 7.02 -11.43
N ALA A 119 8.50 6.97 -10.10
CA ALA A 119 8.71 8.14 -9.25
C ALA A 119 10.08 8.79 -9.50
N ALA A 120 11.15 7.99 -9.59
CA ALA A 120 12.49 8.50 -9.92
C ALA A 120 12.56 9.07 -11.33
N GLU A 121 12.02 8.34 -12.32
CA GLU A 121 11.99 8.76 -13.72
C GLU A 121 11.26 10.11 -13.88
N HIS A 122 10.16 10.31 -13.16
CA HIS A 122 9.44 11.58 -13.16
C HIS A 122 10.30 12.73 -12.64
N LEU A 123 10.92 12.60 -11.48
CA LEU A 123 11.76 13.64 -10.90
C LEU A 123 12.97 13.94 -11.77
N LEU A 124 13.60 12.91 -12.35
CA LEU A 124 14.70 13.05 -13.32
C LEU A 124 14.27 13.81 -14.58
N ALA A 125 13.08 13.51 -15.12
CA ALA A 125 12.51 14.20 -16.26
C ALA A 125 12.20 15.70 -15.97
N ARG A 126 11.95 16.02 -14.69
CA ARG A 126 11.83 17.41 -14.21
C ARG A 126 13.18 18.12 -14.00
N GLY A 127 14.28 17.46 -14.38
CA GLY A 127 15.62 18.03 -14.28
C GLY A 127 16.30 17.89 -12.91
N ARG A 128 15.65 17.19 -11.96
CA ARG A 128 16.21 16.97 -10.62
C ARG A 128 17.29 15.90 -10.66
N ARG A 129 18.32 16.04 -9.82
CA ARG A 129 19.51 15.14 -9.83
C ARG A 129 19.94 14.66 -8.45
N ARG A 130 19.73 15.46 -7.40
CA ARG A 130 20.04 15.09 -6.02
C ARG A 130 18.75 14.67 -5.32
N LEU A 131 18.36 13.42 -5.57
CA LEU A 131 17.06 12.88 -5.24
C LEU A 131 17.10 12.03 -3.97
N ALA A 132 16.28 12.38 -2.99
CA ALA A 132 16.14 11.63 -1.75
C ALA A 132 14.93 10.69 -1.79
N TYR A 133 15.03 9.56 -1.09
CA TYR A 133 13.92 8.71 -0.72
C TYR A 133 13.70 8.71 0.79
N ILE A 134 12.48 8.96 1.22
CA ILE A 134 12.09 8.90 2.64
C ILE A 134 11.05 7.84 2.83
N GLY A 135 11.41 6.76 3.55
CA GLY A 135 10.57 5.63 3.89
C GLY A 135 10.30 5.54 5.39
N ALA A 136 9.03 5.37 5.75
CA ALA A 136 8.58 5.11 7.12
C ALA A 136 7.78 3.81 7.17
N GLN A 137 7.59 3.23 8.37
CA GLN A 137 6.86 1.99 8.62
C GLN A 137 7.57 0.72 8.09
N LEU A 138 8.45 0.82 7.13
CA LEU A 138 9.34 -0.18 6.54
C LEU A 138 8.72 -1.57 6.28
N ASP A 139 7.45 -1.61 5.87
CA ASP A 139 6.87 -2.82 5.32
C ASP A 139 7.49 -3.14 3.95
N GLN A 140 7.31 -4.37 3.48
CA GLN A 140 7.90 -4.82 2.21
C GLN A 140 7.55 -3.91 1.03
N ARG A 141 6.32 -3.38 0.98
CA ARG A 141 5.88 -2.49 -0.10
C ARG A 141 6.65 -1.17 -0.09
N THR A 142 6.88 -0.58 1.10
CA THR A 142 7.72 0.60 1.26
C THR A 142 9.16 0.34 0.82
N LEU A 143 9.72 -0.82 1.19
CA LEU A 143 11.08 -1.20 0.79
C LEU A 143 11.18 -1.45 -0.72
N LEU A 144 10.21 -2.11 -1.34
CA LEU A 144 10.17 -2.33 -2.80
C LEU A 144 10.07 -1.02 -3.58
N ARG A 145 9.30 -0.03 -3.10
CA ARG A 145 9.26 1.31 -3.72
C ARG A 145 10.63 1.99 -3.67
N GLY A 146 11.29 1.94 -2.50
CA GLY A 146 12.66 2.47 -2.35
C GLY A 146 13.66 1.75 -3.26
N GLU A 147 13.54 0.43 -3.39
CA GLU A 147 14.38 -0.36 -4.29
C GLU A 147 14.19 0.05 -5.76
N GLY A 148 12.95 0.22 -6.21
CA GLY A 148 12.66 0.69 -7.58
C GLY A 148 13.24 2.09 -7.81
N PHE A 149 13.03 3.00 -6.87
CA PHE A 149 13.59 4.36 -6.92
C PHE A 149 15.11 4.34 -7.02
N ARG A 150 15.78 3.55 -6.17
CA ARG A 150 17.23 3.35 -6.18
C ARG A 150 17.73 2.83 -7.53
N ARG A 151 17.09 1.79 -8.08
CA ARG A 151 17.49 1.20 -9.38
C ARG A 151 17.45 2.23 -10.50
N ALA A 152 16.40 3.03 -10.57
CA ALA A 152 16.30 4.08 -11.59
C ALA A 152 17.40 5.14 -11.43
N LEU A 153 17.71 5.56 -10.19
CA LEU A 153 18.80 6.51 -9.94
C LEU A 153 20.17 5.93 -10.25
N GLN A 154 20.41 4.65 -9.94
CA GLN A 154 21.65 3.95 -10.30
C GLN A 154 21.84 3.91 -11.83
N LYS A 155 20.77 3.58 -12.56
CA LYS A 155 20.76 3.59 -14.02
C LYS A 155 21.04 4.97 -14.61
N ALA A 156 20.56 6.03 -13.94
CA ALA A 156 20.81 7.42 -14.32
C ALA A 156 22.16 7.99 -13.84
N GLY A 157 22.94 7.22 -13.07
CA GLY A 157 24.25 7.62 -12.55
C GLY A 157 24.21 8.72 -11.49
N CYS A 158 23.08 8.87 -10.77
CA CYS A 158 22.90 9.92 -9.76
C CYS A 158 22.41 9.38 -8.39
N TYR A 159 22.54 8.08 -8.15
CA TYR A 159 22.24 7.49 -6.85
C TYR A 159 23.28 7.89 -5.79
N ASP A 160 22.79 8.36 -4.65
CA ASP A 160 23.59 8.68 -3.47
C ASP A 160 22.94 8.00 -2.25
N PRO A 161 23.62 7.00 -1.62
CA PRO A 161 23.06 6.30 -0.45
C PRO A 161 22.84 7.22 0.75
N GLY A 162 23.52 8.36 0.84
CA GLY A 162 23.31 9.38 1.87
C GLY A 162 21.98 10.13 1.75
N LEU A 163 21.23 9.92 0.65
CA LEU A 163 19.92 10.49 0.40
C LEU A 163 18.77 9.51 0.67
N GLU A 164 19.03 8.35 1.27
CA GLU A 164 17.99 7.44 1.75
C GLU A 164 17.80 7.60 3.25
N ILE A 165 16.58 7.98 3.66
CA ILE A 165 16.20 8.06 5.07
C ILE A 165 15.10 7.02 5.31
N LEU A 166 15.45 5.97 6.05
CA LEU A 166 14.53 4.88 6.41
C LEU A 166 14.31 4.84 7.92
N THR A 167 13.05 4.80 8.34
CA THR A 167 12.68 4.74 9.75
C THR A 167 11.57 3.73 10.00
N PRO A 168 11.66 2.90 11.06
CA PRO A 168 10.57 1.99 11.44
C PRO A 168 9.39 2.71 12.11
N ARG A 169 9.51 4.01 12.38
CA ARG A 169 8.43 4.80 13.01
C ARG A 169 7.16 4.77 12.15
N PRO A 170 5.97 4.75 12.78
CA PRO A 170 4.70 4.88 12.07
C PRO A 170 4.64 6.17 11.25
N SER A 171 4.11 6.05 10.02
CA SER A 171 3.93 7.20 9.14
C SER A 171 2.93 8.20 9.70
N SER A 172 3.24 9.48 9.58
CA SER A 172 2.36 10.58 9.94
C SER A 172 2.79 11.89 9.30
N VAL A 173 1.88 12.86 9.23
CA VAL A 173 2.18 14.22 8.77
C VAL A 173 3.28 14.87 9.63
N ALA A 174 3.23 14.69 10.96
CA ALA A 174 4.26 15.22 11.87
C ALA A 174 5.64 14.63 11.57
N LEU A 175 5.72 13.31 11.40
CA LEU A 175 6.98 12.63 11.05
C LEU A 175 7.53 13.12 9.71
N GLY A 176 6.66 13.37 8.73
CA GLY A 176 7.07 13.91 7.43
C GLY A 176 7.77 15.25 7.54
N GLY A 177 7.23 16.16 8.36
CA GLY A 177 7.87 17.45 8.66
C GLY A 177 9.24 17.29 9.36
N GLU A 178 9.32 16.41 10.38
CA GLU A 178 10.59 16.13 11.08
C GLU A 178 11.67 15.63 10.11
N LEU A 179 11.35 14.61 9.30
CA LEU A 179 12.30 14.01 8.36
C LEU A 179 12.71 14.96 7.24
N PHE A 180 11.79 15.81 6.79
CA PHE A 180 12.11 16.85 5.82
C PHE A 180 13.11 17.87 6.37
N VAL A 181 12.94 18.31 7.60
CA VAL A 181 13.89 19.21 8.27
C VAL A 181 15.25 18.54 8.44
N GLN A 182 15.27 17.27 8.85
CA GLN A 182 16.50 16.49 8.96
C GLN A 182 17.22 16.39 7.60
N LEU A 183 16.48 16.11 6.52
CA LEU A 183 17.01 16.03 5.17
C LEU A 183 17.65 17.36 4.76
N LEU A 184 16.97 18.49 4.92
CA LEU A 184 17.50 19.80 4.54
C LEU A 184 18.73 20.19 5.34
N ALA A 185 18.80 19.83 6.62
CA ALA A 185 19.95 20.12 7.47
C ALA A 185 21.19 19.28 7.11
N SER A 186 20.99 18.00 6.78
CA SER A 186 22.08 17.08 6.46
C SER A 186 22.51 17.13 4.99
N GLN A 187 21.59 17.49 4.08
CA GLN A 187 21.77 17.45 2.62
C GLN A 187 21.24 18.75 1.97
N PRO A 188 21.90 19.91 2.19
CA PRO A 188 21.38 21.20 1.74
C PRO A 188 21.30 21.36 0.22
N GLN A 189 21.90 20.46 -0.55
CA GLN A 189 21.87 20.48 -2.02
C GLN A 189 20.83 19.52 -2.63
N VAL A 190 19.99 18.87 -1.79
CA VAL A 190 18.90 18.04 -2.29
C VAL A 190 17.92 18.87 -3.10
N ASP A 191 17.52 18.41 -4.29
CA ASP A 191 16.66 19.14 -5.21
C ASP A 191 15.32 18.42 -5.49
N GLY A 192 15.15 17.20 -4.96
CA GLY A 192 13.89 16.49 -5.03
C GLY A 192 13.81 15.38 -4.00
N VAL A 193 12.58 15.08 -3.56
CA VAL A 193 12.34 14.02 -2.58
C VAL A 193 11.09 13.23 -2.93
N PHE A 194 11.22 11.91 -2.89
CA PHE A 194 10.12 10.96 -2.97
C PHE A 194 9.83 10.40 -1.58
N PHE A 195 8.61 10.68 -1.10
CA PHE A 195 8.11 10.12 0.15
C PHE A 195 7.33 8.84 -0.12
N CYS A 196 7.52 7.83 0.73
CA CYS A 196 6.86 6.54 0.57
C CYS A 196 5.32 6.60 0.67
N ASN A 197 4.76 7.71 1.17
CA ASN A 197 3.32 8.00 1.19
C ASN A 197 3.04 9.51 1.31
N ASP A 198 1.77 9.87 1.08
CA ASP A 198 1.33 11.27 1.07
C ASP A 198 1.31 11.92 2.46
N ASP A 199 1.10 11.16 3.53
CA ASP A 199 1.13 11.71 4.90
C ASP A 199 2.49 12.39 5.17
N LEU A 200 3.58 11.70 4.82
CA LEU A 200 4.93 12.25 4.95
C LEU A 200 5.14 13.45 4.02
N ALA A 201 4.70 13.34 2.77
CA ALA A 201 4.85 14.40 1.78
C ALA A 201 4.07 15.67 2.18
N GLN A 202 2.86 15.53 2.70
CA GLN A 202 2.07 16.64 3.23
C GLN A 202 2.78 17.32 4.42
N GLY A 203 3.35 16.52 5.32
CA GLY A 203 4.17 17.05 6.42
C GLY A 203 5.36 17.86 5.95
N ALA A 204 6.03 17.38 4.91
CA ALA A 204 7.13 18.10 4.27
C ALA A 204 6.67 19.41 3.64
N LEU A 205 5.54 19.45 2.93
CA LEU A 205 4.99 20.68 2.33
C LEU A 205 4.61 21.71 3.40
N LEU A 206 3.99 21.28 4.51
CA LEU A 206 3.66 22.18 5.63
C LEU A 206 4.91 22.78 6.27
N GLU A 207 5.97 21.98 6.41
CA GLU A 207 7.23 22.47 6.98
C GLU A 207 8.01 23.34 5.99
N ALA A 208 7.95 23.02 4.69
CA ALA A 208 8.49 23.88 3.63
C ALA A 208 7.85 25.28 3.69
N LEU A 209 6.52 25.34 3.81
CA LEU A 209 5.79 26.60 3.93
C LEU A 209 6.23 27.40 5.16
N ARG A 210 6.36 26.75 6.34
CA ARG A 210 6.81 27.42 7.59
C ARG A 210 8.20 28.00 7.49
N ARG A 211 9.10 27.36 6.72
CA ARG A 211 10.50 27.76 6.54
C ARG A 211 10.76 28.62 5.33
N GLY A 212 9.73 28.89 4.52
CA GLY A 212 9.89 29.64 3.28
C GLY A 212 10.69 28.90 2.20
N VAL A 213 10.77 27.57 2.29
CA VAL A 213 11.39 26.73 1.26
C VAL A 213 10.45 26.66 0.06
N LYS A 214 10.95 27.03 -1.11
CA LYS A 214 10.13 27.09 -2.34
C LYS A 214 10.01 25.68 -2.95
N VAL A 215 8.79 25.21 -3.07
CA VAL A 215 8.42 23.95 -3.75
C VAL A 215 7.58 24.32 -4.98
N PRO A 216 7.96 23.91 -6.20
CA PRO A 216 9.05 22.96 -6.52
C PRO A 216 10.41 23.61 -6.79
N GLU A 217 10.56 24.94 -6.81
CA GLU A 217 11.73 25.63 -7.37
C GLU A 217 13.04 25.20 -6.69
N GLN A 218 13.07 25.15 -5.35
CA GLN A 218 14.26 24.72 -4.59
C GLN A 218 14.31 23.20 -4.44
N ILE A 219 13.15 22.59 -4.12
CA ILE A 219 13.05 21.16 -3.92
C ILE A 219 11.70 20.65 -4.41
N ALA A 220 11.72 19.67 -5.31
CA ALA A 220 10.51 18.98 -5.73
C ALA A 220 10.07 17.96 -4.67
N VAL A 221 8.76 17.85 -4.43
CA VAL A 221 8.16 16.91 -3.47
C VAL A 221 7.17 15.99 -4.19
N LEU A 222 7.39 14.69 -4.09
CA LEU A 222 6.54 13.65 -4.66
C LEU A 222 6.05 12.71 -3.56
N GLY A 223 4.74 12.48 -3.52
CA GLY A 223 4.08 11.54 -2.61
C GLY A 223 3.75 10.21 -3.27
N PHE A 224 2.97 9.40 -2.54
CA PHE A 224 2.50 8.09 -2.97
C PHE A 224 1.15 7.77 -2.35
N ASN A 225 0.23 7.19 -3.11
CA ASN A 225 -1.16 6.81 -2.92
C ASN A 225 -2.17 7.79 -3.51
N ASP A 226 -1.86 9.06 -3.68
CA ASP A 226 -2.79 10.12 -4.05
C ASP A 226 -4.02 10.15 -3.13
N LEU A 227 -3.75 10.28 -1.82
CA LEU A 227 -4.78 10.32 -0.79
C LEU A 227 -5.64 11.59 -0.90
N PRO A 228 -6.89 11.55 -0.39
CA PRO A 228 -7.72 12.75 -0.28
C PRO A 228 -6.95 13.90 0.38
N GLY A 229 -7.02 15.07 -0.24
CA GLY A 229 -6.29 16.26 0.21
C GLY A 229 -4.96 16.51 -0.49
N SER A 230 -4.41 15.55 -1.25
CA SER A 230 -3.16 15.76 -2.01
C SER A 230 -3.30 16.88 -3.07
N ASP A 231 -4.47 17.04 -3.65
CA ASP A 231 -4.82 18.11 -4.59
C ASP A 231 -5.25 19.41 -3.91
N CYS A 232 -5.35 19.44 -2.58
CA CYS A 232 -5.74 20.60 -1.78
C CYS A 232 -4.56 21.24 -1.04
N THR A 233 -3.34 20.68 -1.13
CA THR A 233 -2.13 21.27 -0.55
C THR A 233 -1.68 22.51 -1.36
N VAL A 234 -0.79 23.32 -0.76
CA VAL A 234 -0.15 24.44 -1.44
C VAL A 234 1.37 24.29 -1.30
N PRO A 235 2.07 24.02 -2.43
CA PRO A 235 1.57 23.67 -3.77
C PRO A 235 0.80 22.34 -3.77
N ARG A 236 -0.04 22.10 -4.80
CA ARG A 236 -0.75 20.83 -4.96
C ARG A 236 0.24 19.67 -5.10
N LEU A 237 0.08 18.64 -4.27
CA LEU A 237 1.01 17.51 -4.19
C LEU A 237 0.93 16.62 -5.43
N SER A 238 2.05 16.46 -6.13
CA SER A 238 2.25 15.38 -7.09
C SER A 238 2.37 14.05 -6.35
N SER A 239 1.72 13.01 -6.85
CA SER A 239 1.71 11.71 -6.19
C SER A 239 1.54 10.56 -7.19
N ILE A 240 1.98 9.37 -6.83
CA ILE A 240 1.63 8.14 -7.54
C ILE A 240 0.26 7.69 -7.03
N ARG A 241 -0.78 7.77 -7.88
CA ARG A 241 -2.12 7.28 -7.58
C ARG A 241 -2.18 5.77 -7.65
N THR A 242 -2.66 5.16 -6.59
CA THR A 242 -2.90 3.71 -6.52
C THR A 242 -4.39 3.42 -6.71
N PRO A 243 -4.77 2.37 -7.48
CA PRO A 243 -6.17 2.09 -7.81
C PRO A 243 -6.89 1.33 -6.68
N ARG A 244 -6.99 1.95 -5.50
CA ARG A 244 -7.45 1.33 -4.24
C ARG A 244 -8.86 0.75 -4.33
N GLU A 245 -9.81 1.53 -4.86
CA GLU A 245 -11.18 1.08 -5.07
C GLU A 245 -11.24 -0.11 -6.04
N ALA A 246 -10.55 0.01 -7.18
CA ALA A 246 -10.52 -1.05 -8.19
C ALA A 246 -9.88 -2.34 -7.66
N ILE A 247 -8.81 -2.23 -6.85
CA ILE A 247 -8.19 -3.39 -6.18
C ILE A 247 -9.21 -4.08 -5.26
N GLY A 248 -9.91 -3.33 -4.40
CA GLY A 248 -10.91 -3.88 -3.50
C GLY A 248 -12.05 -4.58 -4.24
N ARG A 249 -12.58 -3.95 -5.27
CA ARG A 249 -13.64 -4.49 -6.13
C ARG A 249 -13.20 -5.80 -6.81
N ARG A 250 -12.06 -5.78 -7.49
CA ARG A 250 -11.55 -6.94 -8.23
C ARG A 250 -11.15 -8.09 -7.31
N ALA A 251 -10.56 -7.80 -6.16
CA ALA A 251 -10.22 -8.82 -5.17
C ALA A 251 -11.48 -9.52 -4.62
N ALA A 252 -12.52 -8.77 -4.31
CA ALA A 252 -13.80 -9.33 -3.86
C ALA A 252 -14.49 -10.16 -4.97
N GLU A 253 -14.49 -9.67 -6.23
CA GLU A 253 -15.04 -10.41 -7.38
C GLU A 253 -14.27 -11.72 -7.61
N GLN A 254 -12.94 -11.68 -7.57
CA GLN A 254 -12.08 -12.87 -7.70
C GLN A 254 -12.34 -13.86 -6.58
N LEU A 255 -12.46 -13.37 -5.33
CA LEU A 255 -12.81 -14.21 -4.19
C LEU A 255 -14.16 -14.88 -4.35
N LEU A 256 -15.21 -14.16 -4.81
CA LEU A 256 -16.52 -14.75 -5.09
C LEU A 256 -16.46 -15.84 -6.16
N ALA A 257 -15.65 -15.67 -7.20
CA ALA A 257 -15.43 -16.70 -8.20
C ALA A 257 -14.82 -17.98 -7.59
N LEU A 258 -13.80 -17.81 -6.73
CA LEU A 258 -13.18 -18.93 -6.01
C LEU A 258 -14.15 -19.63 -5.05
N ILE A 259 -14.95 -18.87 -4.30
CA ILE A 259 -16.00 -19.42 -3.41
C ILE A 259 -17.03 -20.23 -4.19
N ALA A 260 -17.34 -19.83 -5.42
CA ALA A 260 -18.26 -20.54 -6.31
C ALA A 260 -17.60 -21.73 -7.04
N GLY A 261 -16.32 -22.05 -6.76
CA GLY A 261 -15.58 -23.13 -7.42
C GLY A 261 -15.28 -22.87 -8.89
N LYS A 262 -15.31 -21.60 -9.32
CA LYS A 262 -14.97 -21.20 -10.69
C LYS A 262 -13.44 -21.10 -10.86
N GLU A 263 -12.97 -21.51 -12.01
CA GLU A 263 -11.57 -21.32 -12.38
C GLU A 263 -11.28 -19.81 -12.62
N VAL A 264 -10.21 -19.33 -12.00
CA VAL A 264 -9.70 -17.96 -12.21
C VAL A 264 -8.55 -18.05 -13.21
N ARG A 265 -8.77 -17.53 -14.43
CA ARG A 265 -7.79 -17.60 -15.52
C ARG A 265 -6.52 -16.84 -15.22
N ASP A 266 -6.67 -15.63 -14.67
CA ASP A 266 -5.56 -14.74 -14.31
C ASP A 266 -5.50 -14.65 -12.77
N SER A 267 -4.65 -15.47 -12.15
CA SER A 267 -4.49 -15.48 -10.70
C SER A 267 -3.88 -14.17 -10.18
N ALA A 268 -2.99 -13.54 -10.95
CA ALA A 268 -2.34 -12.27 -10.60
C ALA A 268 -2.84 -11.12 -11.50
N LEU A 269 -3.66 -10.24 -10.96
CA LEU A 269 -4.21 -9.08 -11.68
C LEU A 269 -3.40 -7.82 -11.39
N ASP A 270 -2.64 -7.36 -12.38
CA ASP A 270 -1.96 -6.06 -12.32
C ASP A 270 -2.94 -4.93 -12.65
N MET A 271 -3.25 -4.12 -11.65
CA MET A 271 -4.15 -2.97 -11.77
C MET A 271 -3.42 -1.70 -12.20
N GLY A 272 -2.07 -1.74 -12.28
CA GLY A 272 -1.25 -0.58 -12.59
C GLY A 272 -1.31 0.52 -11.52
N PHE A 273 -0.76 1.66 -11.88
CA PHE A 273 -0.78 2.90 -11.10
C PHE A 273 -0.71 4.10 -12.05
N GLU A 274 -0.99 5.30 -11.57
CA GLU A 274 -0.96 6.53 -12.36
C GLU A 274 -0.12 7.61 -11.68
N LEU A 275 0.71 8.30 -12.44
CA LEU A 275 1.43 9.48 -11.94
C LEU A 275 0.53 10.71 -12.05
N MET A 276 0.19 11.30 -10.92
CA MET A 276 -0.54 12.56 -10.80
C MET A 276 0.45 13.71 -10.67
N ALA A 277 0.96 14.19 -11.81
CA ALA A 277 1.84 15.36 -11.83
C ALA A 277 1.04 16.63 -11.53
N ARG A 278 1.46 17.36 -10.49
CA ARG A 278 0.86 18.63 -10.04
C ARG A 278 1.94 19.69 -9.81
N GLU A 279 1.68 20.63 -8.92
CA GLU A 279 2.51 21.81 -8.70
C GLU A 279 3.78 21.55 -7.88
N SER A 280 3.84 20.45 -7.11
CA SER A 280 4.96 20.19 -6.21
C SER A 280 6.18 19.52 -6.88
N THR A 281 6.12 19.23 -8.21
CA THR A 281 7.24 18.65 -8.97
C THR A 281 7.50 19.35 -10.30
#